data_82de3d03c75b362097d0c49a14225fea
#
_entry.id   82de3d03c75b362097d0c49a14225fea
#
_cell.length_a   1.000
_cell.length_b   1.000
_cell.length_c   1.000
_cell.angle_alpha   90.00
_cell.angle_beta   90.00
_cell.angle_gamma   90.00
#
_symmetry.space_group_name_H-M   'P 1'
#
loop_
_entity.id
_entity.type
_entity.pdbx_description
1 polymer ?
#
loop_
_entity_poly.entity_id
_entity_poly.type
_entity_poly.pdbx_seq_one_letter_code
_entity_poly.pdbx_strand_id
1 'polypeptide(L)'
;SFHPSWKLIKTVTVIGIPTAVIQICLSVASSLTNIAAAPLPDADNIIAAYGVVQRLVLIGCYVVMGFMQGYQPVASFAFGARDEDRFHQSVRFALKASLLLTVLVAVVYILLSRPLILLFNQNPVIVDYGRWLLVSQVALYPAFGLCYMMTITYQTIGASGYGLFLSTIRQGLFYVPFILTLPKLFGVTGIYFSQPAADILTILVCMLSIGSMKRISSASMRGTPKGADEL
;
A
#
# COMPACT_ATOMS: atom_id res chain seq x y z
N SER A 1 -30.30 -12.57 -22.71
CA SER A 1 -29.94 -11.21 -23.18
C SER A 1 -29.44 -10.40 -21.99
N PHE A 2 -28.18 -9.98 -22.04
CA PHE A 2 -27.54 -9.16 -20.99
C PHE A 2 -27.97 -7.70 -21.22
N HIS A 3 -28.81 -7.15 -20.34
CA HIS A 3 -29.18 -5.76 -20.34
C HIS A 3 -28.54 -5.06 -19.14
N PRO A 4 -27.39 -4.38 -19.31
CA PRO A 4 -26.78 -3.62 -18.23
C PRO A 4 -27.67 -2.45 -17.85
N SER A 5 -28.25 -2.48 -16.64
CA SER A 5 -29.02 -1.35 -16.14
C SER A 5 -28.05 -0.23 -15.75
N TRP A 6 -28.40 1.03 -16.02
CA TRP A 6 -27.59 2.21 -15.64
C TRP A 6 -27.28 2.24 -14.14
N LYS A 7 -28.21 1.75 -13.32
CA LYS A 7 -28.03 1.59 -11.86
C LYS A 7 -26.88 0.64 -11.52
N LEU A 8 -26.78 -0.48 -12.25
CA LEU A 8 -25.70 -1.46 -12.08
C LEU A 8 -24.34 -0.87 -12.48
N ILE A 9 -24.27 -0.20 -13.63
CA ILE A 9 -23.06 0.48 -14.11
C ILE A 9 -22.56 1.48 -13.08
N LYS A 10 -23.46 2.34 -12.58
CA LYS A 10 -23.13 3.34 -11.54
C LYS A 10 -22.58 2.69 -10.28
N THR A 11 -23.20 1.61 -9.80
CA THR A 11 -22.73 0.90 -8.60
C THR A 11 -21.34 0.30 -8.79
N VAL A 12 -21.11 -0.38 -9.91
CA VAL A 12 -19.78 -0.95 -10.23
C VAL A 12 -18.71 0.12 -10.35
N THR A 13 -19.05 1.25 -11.01
CA THR A 13 -18.11 2.38 -11.16
C THR A 13 -17.74 2.97 -9.81
N VAL A 14 -18.71 3.22 -8.92
CA VAL A 14 -18.46 3.77 -7.58
C VAL A 14 -17.57 2.85 -6.75
N ILE A 15 -17.73 1.54 -6.88
CA ILE A 15 -16.86 0.55 -6.18
C ILE A 15 -15.46 0.52 -6.80
N GLY A 16 -15.33 0.74 -8.10
CA GLY A 16 -14.05 0.70 -8.81
C GLY A 16 -13.21 1.99 -8.67
N ILE A 17 -13.83 3.16 -8.46
CA ILE A 17 -13.15 4.45 -8.33
C ILE A 17 -12.01 4.43 -7.30
N PRO A 18 -12.16 3.91 -6.08
CA PRO A 18 -11.09 3.86 -5.10
C PRO A 18 -9.83 3.15 -5.62
N THR A 19 -10.03 2.01 -6.27
CA THR A 19 -8.91 1.23 -6.84
C THR A 19 -8.23 1.99 -7.98
N ALA A 20 -9.00 2.64 -8.84
CA ALA A 20 -8.47 3.46 -9.94
C ALA A 20 -7.64 4.65 -9.40
N VAL A 21 -8.12 5.34 -8.36
CA VAL A 21 -7.40 6.46 -7.73
C VAL A 21 -6.05 5.98 -7.17
N ILE A 22 -6.01 4.82 -6.49
CA ILE A 22 -4.77 4.26 -5.97
C ILE A 22 -3.77 3.99 -7.12
N GLN A 23 -4.22 3.39 -8.23
CA GLN A 23 -3.38 3.10 -9.39
C GLN A 23 -2.86 4.38 -10.07
N ILE A 24 -3.68 5.41 -10.15
CA ILE A 24 -3.25 6.72 -10.66
C ILE A 24 -2.19 7.33 -9.73
N CYS A 25 -2.38 7.30 -8.41
CA CYS A 25 -1.38 7.79 -7.46
C CYS A 25 -0.05 7.03 -7.58
N LEU A 26 -0.07 5.72 -7.75
CA LEU A 26 1.13 4.91 -7.98
C LEU A 26 1.84 5.29 -9.28
N SER A 27 1.11 5.47 -10.38
CA SER A 27 1.66 5.89 -11.67
C SER A 27 2.27 7.29 -11.59
N VAL A 28 1.58 8.24 -10.96
CA VAL A 28 2.09 9.61 -10.76
C VAL A 28 3.34 9.60 -9.88
N ALA A 29 3.34 8.86 -8.78
CA ALA A 29 4.51 8.73 -7.92
C ALA A 29 5.73 8.17 -8.65
N SER A 30 5.54 7.13 -9.48
CA SER A 30 6.59 6.55 -10.30
C SER A 30 7.12 7.54 -11.35
N SER A 31 6.23 8.25 -12.03
CA SER A 31 6.60 9.28 -13.01
C SER A 31 7.38 10.43 -12.36
N LEU A 32 6.94 10.89 -11.20
CA LEU A 32 7.63 11.95 -10.44
C LEU A 32 9.02 11.50 -9.96
N THR A 33 9.19 10.23 -9.62
CA THR A 33 10.51 9.68 -9.27
C THR A 33 11.46 9.74 -10.46
N ASN A 34 11.00 9.36 -11.65
CA ASN A 34 11.80 9.46 -12.87
C ASN A 34 12.17 10.93 -13.22
N ILE A 35 11.20 11.84 -13.07
CA ILE A 35 11.44 13.27 -13.28
C ILE A 35 12.44 13.82 -12.24
N ALA A 36 12.35 13.40 -10.99
CA ALA A 36 13.28 13.82 -9.94
C ALA A 36 14.71 13.25 -10.13
N ALA A 37 14.82 12.08 -10.76
CA ALA A 37 16.11 11.47 -11.09
C ALA A 37 16.76 12.10 -12.34
N ALA A 38 15.99 12.62 -13.28
CA ALA A 38 16.46 13.13 -14.56
C ALA A 38 17.58 14.20 -14.48
N PRO A 39 17.57 15.17 -13.54
CA PRO A 39 18.64 16.17 -13.43
C PRO A 39 19.90 15.69 -12.70
N LEU A 40 19.90 14.44 -12.19
CA LEU A 40 21.01 13.91 -11.40
C LEU A 40 22.12 13.34 -12.29
N PRO A 41 23.38 13.35 -11.81
CA PRO A 41 24.45 12.59 -12.47
C PRO A 41 24.04 11.11 -12.58
N ASP A 42 24.35 10.48 -13.68
CA ASP A 42 23.98 9.07 -13.98
C ASP A 42 22.46 8.79 -14.00
N ALA A 43 21.64 9.76 -14.40
CA ALA A 43 20.18 9.67 -14.41
C ALA A 43 19.67 8.37 -15.08
N ASP A 44 20.24 7.98 -16.23
CA ASP A 44 19.84 6.77 -16.96
C ASP A 44 20.04 5.50 -16.12
N ASN A 45 21.17 5.40 -15.41
CA ASN A 45 21.45 4.26 -14.53
C ASN A 45 20.53 4.23 -13.29
N ILE A 46 20.23 5.40 -12.73
CA ILE A 46 19.32 5.53 -11.57
C ILE A 46 17.89 5.15 -11.98
N ILE A 47 17.40 5.64 -13.12
CA ILE A 47 16.06 5.33 -13.64
C ILE A 47 15.96 3.84 -13.99
N ALA A 48 16.99 3.27 -14.63
CA ALA A 48 17.03 1.84 -14.92
C ALA A 48 17.01 1.00 -13.62
N ALA A 49 17.80 1.37 -12.61
CA ALA A 49 17.84 0.73 -11.32
C ALA A 49 16.46 0.81 -10.62
N TYR A 50 15.83 1.99 -10.63
CA TYR A 50 14.50 2.20 -10.08
C TYR A 50 13.45 1.31 -10.75
N GLY A 51 13.50 1.17 -12.09
CA GLY A 51 12.61 0.28 -12.85
C GLY A 51 12.72 -1.19 -12.42
N VAL A 52 13.93 -1.68 -12.17
CA VAL A 52 14.15 -3.04 -11.63
C VAL A 52 13.61 -3.18 -10.22
N VAL A 53 13.92 -2.21 -9.36
CA VAL A 53 13.47 -2.21 -7.95
C VAL A 53 11.95 -2.19 -7.86
N GLN A 54 11.27 -1.40 -8.67
CA GLN A 54 9.81 -1.35 -8.70
C GLN A 54 9.17 -2.69 -9.04
N ARG A 55 9.76 -3.46 -9.96
CA ARG A 55 9.27 -4.81 -10.28
C ARG A 55 9.42 -5.77 -9.09
N LEU A 56 10.55 -5.71 -8.38
CA LEU A 56 10.78 -6.52 -7.19
C LEU A 56 9.80 -6.15 -6.06
N VAL A 57 9.67 -4.86 -5.78
CA VAL A 57 8.74 -4.36 -4.75
C VAL A 57 7.29 -4.76 -5.08
N LEU A 58 6.90 -4.72 -6.35
CA LEU A 58 5.57 -5.14 -6.80
C LEU A 58 5.29 -6.63 -6.51
N ILE A 59 6.28 -7.50 -6.75
CA ILE A 59 6.18 -8.93 -6.39
C ILE A 59 5.93 -9.09 -4.90
N GLY A 60 6.69 -8.40 -4.05
CA GLY A 60 6.49 -8.40 -2.61
C GLY A 60 5.10 -7.89 -2.19
N CYS A 61 4.62 -6.81 -2.84
CA CYS A 61 3.26 -6.29 -2.64
C CYS A 61 2.20 -7.34 -2.94
N TYR A 62 2.32 -8.08 -4.04
CA TYR A 62 1.34 -9.10 -4.41
C TYR A 62 1.28 -10.26 -3.42
N VAL A 63 2.39 -10.63 -2.78
CA VAL A 63 2.38 -11.64 -1.71
C VAL A 63 1.52 -11.17 -0.54
N VAL A 64 1.69 -9.92 -0.11
CA VAL A 64 0.90 -9.32 0.99
C VAL A 64 -0.57 -9.16 0.59
N MET A 65 -0.81 -8.67 -0.63
CA MET A 65 -2.16 -8.50 -1.18
C MET A 65 -2.92 -9.83 -1.27
N GLY A 66 -2.27 -10.90 -1.73
CA GLY A 66 -2.86 -12.24 -1.80
C GLY A 66 -3.30 -12.75 -0.43
N PHE A 67 -2.47 -12.56 0.60
CA PHE A 67 -2.83 -12.90 1.98
C PHE A 67 -4.05 -12.09 2.45
N MET A 68 -4.08 -10.79 2.16
CA MET A 68 -5.19 -9.92 2.57
C MET A 68 -6.50 -10.23 1.86
N GLN A 69 -6.46 -10.69 0.62
CA GLN A 69 -7.65 -11.16 -0.09
C GLN A 69 -8.26 -12.40 0.57
N GLY A 70 -7.43 -13.27 1.16
CA GLY A 70 -7.91 -14.38 1.98
C GLY A 70 -8.50 -13.94 3.33
N TYR A 71 -7.96 -12.89 3.95
CA TYR A 71 -8.48 -12.32 5.18
C TYR A 71 -9.83 -11.64 5.01
N GLN A 72 -10.04 -10.92 3.91
CA GLN A 72 -11.23 -10.10 3.66
C GLN A 72 -12.57 -10.86 3.80
N PRO A 73 -12.78 -12.04 3.19
CA PRO A 73 -14.03 -12.79 3.35
C PRO A 73 -14.26 -13.28 4.79
N VAL A 74 -13.19 -13.66 5.52
CA VAL A 74 -13.30 -14.08 6.93
C VAL A 74 -13.77 -12.93 7.81
N ALA A 75 -13.19 -11.76 7.65
CA ALA A 75 -13.59 -10.55 8.38
C ALA A 75 -15.00 -10.09 7.99
N SER A 76 -15.35 -10.15 6.70
CA SER A 76 -16.69 -9.80 6.20
C SER A 76 -17.78 -10.72 6.77
N PHE A 77 -17.49 -12.01 6.85
CA PHE A 77 -18.43 -12.97 7.44
C PHE A 77 -18.65 -12.70 8.93
N ALA A 78 -17.57 -12.51 9.71
CA ALA A 78 -17.66 -12.21 11.14
C ALA A 78 -18.41 -10.89 11.40
N PHE A 79 -18.14 -9.87 10.57
CA PHE A 79 -18.81 -8.57 10.63
C PHE A 79 -20.30 -8.69 10.29
N GLY A 80 -20.67 -9.42 9.23
CA GLY A 80 -22.06 -9.67 8.83
C GLY A 80 -22.85 -10.48 9.85
N ALA A 81 -22.20 -11.44 10.51
CA ALA A 81 -22.76 -12.21 11.62
C ALA A 81 -22.89 -11.41 12.93
N ARG A 82 -22.39 -10.18 12.99
CA ARG A 82 -22.33 -9.32 14.20
C ARG A 82 -21.57 -9.96 15.36
N ASP A 83 -20.63 -10.87 15.07
CA ASP A 83 -19.77 -11.51 16.06
C ASP A 83 -18.54 -10.62 16.30
N GLU A 84 -18.66 -9.72 17.28
CA GLU A 84 -17.60 -8.75 17.63
C GLU A 84 -16.30 -9.47 18.02
N ASP A 85 -16.38 -10.58 18.74
CA ASP A 85 -15.20 -11.31 19.20
C ASP A 85 -14.44 -11.96 18.05
N ARG A 86 -15.13 -12.65 17.16
CA ARG A 86 -14.53 -13.22 15.94
C ARG A 86 -13.97 -12.16 15.03
N PHE A 87 -14.67 -11.05 14.84
CA PHE A 87 -14.17 -9.95 14.04
C PHE A 87 -12.85 -9.40 14.60
N HIS A 88 -12.81 -9.08 15.92
CA HIS A 88 -11.60 -8.59 16.55
C HIS A 88 -10.45 -9.60 16.56
N GLN A 89 -10.74 -10.89 16.70
CA GLN A 89 -9.74 -11.96 16.59
C GLN A 89 -9.17 -12.01 15.17
N SER A 90 -10.03 -11.95 14.14
CA SER A 90 -9.59 -11.96 12.73
C SER A 90 -8.73 -10.73 12.40
N VAL A 91 -9.09 -9.54 12.89
CA VAL A 91 -8.29 -8.31 12.73
C VAL A 91 -6.93 -8.43 13.41
N ARG A 92 -6.88 -8.93 14.65
CA ARG A 92 -5.60 -9.13 15.37
C ARG A 92 -4.71 -10.17 14.66
N PHE A 93 -5.28 -11.24 14.18
CA PHE A 93 -4.56 -12.25 13.41
C PHE A 93 -4.00 -11.66 12.13
N ALA A 94 -4.84 -10.95 11.36
CA ALA A 94 -4.43 -10.31 10.12
C ALA A 94 -3.32 -9.28 10.33
N LEU A 95 -3.38 -8.49 11.43
CA LEU A 95 -2.34 -7.54 11.79
C LEU A 95 -1.01 -8.24 12.05
N LYS A 96 -1.00 -9.28 12.88
CA LYS A 96 0.22 -10.03 13.21
C LYS A 96 0.80 -10.73 11.97
N ALA A 97 -0.05 -11.37 11.19
CA ALA A 97 0.36 -12.09 10.01
C ALA A 97 0.87 -11.17 8.90
N SER A 98 0.22 -10.01 8.68
CA SER A 98 0.70 -9.02 7.70
C SER A 98 2.04 -8.42 8.11
N LEU A 99 2.22 -8.08 9.40
CA LEU A 99 3.49 -7.57 9.90
C LEU A 99 4.60 -8.63 9.77
N LEU A 100 4.33 -9.88 10.15
CA LEU A 100 5.29 -10.98 10.00
C LEU A 100 5.68 -11.18 8.53
N LEU A 101 4.68 -11.20 7.64
CA LEU A 101 4.89 -11.42 6.22
C LEU A 101 5.69 -10.28 5.58
N THR A 102 5.36 -9.03 5.91
CA THR A 102 6.10 -7.86 5.39
C THR A 102 7.51 -7.78 5.93
N VAL A 103 7.74 -8.13 7.20
CA VAL A 103 9.08 -8.23 7.77
C VAL A 103 9.87 -9.33 7.06
N LEU A 104 9.27 -10.50 6.84
CA LEU A 104 9.91 -11.61 6.14
C LEU A 104 10.33 -11.19 4.72
N VAL A 105 9.42 -10.57 3.96
CA VAL A 105 9.72 -10.06 2.61
C VAL A 105 10.82 -9.01 2.67
N ALA A 106 10.79 -8.07 3.63
CA ALA A 106 11.82 -7.05 3.78
C ALA A 106 13.19 -7.67 4.07
N VAL A 107 13.26 -8.62 5.00
CA VAL A 107 14.51 -9.34 5.35
C VAL A 107 15.07 -10.08 4.14
N VAL A 108 14.25 -10.82 3.42
CA VAL A 108 14.65 -11.53 2.19
C VAL A 108 15.20 -10.54 1.15
N TYR A 109 14.52 -9.42 0.93
CA TYR A 109 14.96 -8.41 -0.04
C TYR A 109 16.22 -7.69 0.37
N ILE A 110 16.41 -7.40 1.66
CA ILE A 110 17.64 -6.79 2.17
C ILE A 110 18.83 -7.75 2.01
N LEU A 111 18.67 -9.01 2.43
CA LEU A 111 19.74 -10.01 2.37
C LEU A 111 20.10 -10.39 0.92
N LEU A 112 19.10 -10.51 0.06
CA LEU A 112 19.26 -10.90 -1.34
C LEU A 112 19.25 -9.70 -2.31
N SER A 113 19.38 -8.45 -1.83
CA SER A 113 19.27 -7.26 -2.65
C SER A 113 20.17 -7.27 -3.89
N ARG A 114 21.45 -7.62 -3.71
CA ARG A 114 22.40 -7.69 -4.82
C ARG A 114 22.07 -8.81 -5.81
N PRO A 115 21.93 -10.10 -5.39
CA PRO A 115 21.60 -11.17 -6.33
C PRO A 115 20.26 -10.98 -7.03
N LEU A 116 19.23 -10.42 -6.36
CA LEU A 116 17.94 -10.16 -6.97
C LEU A 116 18.05 -9.13 -8.11
N ILE A 117 18.85 -8.08 -7.96
CA ILE A 117 19.03 -7.09 -9.01
C ILE A 117 19.87 -7.65 -10.15
N LEU A 118 20.89 -8.45 -9.85
CA LEU A 118 21.72 -9.12 -10.85
C LEU A 118 20.94 -10.04 -11.79
N LEU A 119 19.79 -10.58 -11.36
CA LEU A 119 18.88 -11.35 -12.21
C LEU A 119 18.27 -10.51 -13.34
N PHE A 120 18.14 -9.19 -13.14
CA PHE A 120 17.52 -8.28 -14.10
C PHE A 120 18.54 -7.45 -14.89
N ASN A 121 19.68 -7.12 -14.27
CA ASN A 121 20.70 -6.30 -14.91
C ASN A 121 22.10 -6.62 -14.37
N GLN A 122 23.07 -6.81 -15.27
CA GLN A 122 24.44 -7.16 -14.91
C GLN A 122 25.39 -5.95 -14.84
N ASN A 123 24.92 -4.73 -15.17
CA ASN A 123 25.73 -3.53 -15.08
C ASN A 123 26.03 -3.20 -13.60
N PRO A 124 27.32 -3.17 -13.18
CA PRO A 124 27.70 -2.93 -11.78
C PRO A 124 27.12 -1.64 -11.21
N VAL A 125 27.08 -0.56 -12.01
CA VAL A 125 26.56 0.75 -11.60
C VAL A 125 25.07 0.68 -11.27
N ILE A 126 24.30 0.01 -12.15
CA ILE A 126 22.85 -0.18 -11.94
C ILE A 126 22.61 -1.07 -10.73
N VAL A 127 23.43 -2.08 -10.50
CA VAL A 127 23.33 -2.98 -9.33
C VAL A 127 23.58 -2.22 -8.04
N ASP A 128 24.55 -1.32 -7.99
CA ASP A 128 24.85 -0.54 -6.80
C ASP A 128 23.73 0.46 -6.47
N TYR A 129 23.24 1.23 -7.44
CA TYR A 129 22.07 2.10 -7.24
C TYR A 129 20.82 1.30 -6.85
N GLY A 130 20.57 0.20 -7.54
CA GLY A 130 19.41 -0.65 -7.29
C GLY A 130 19.43 -1.29 -5.90
N ARG A 131 20.60 -1.72 -5.41
CA ARG A 131 20.75 -2.26 -4.07
C ARG A 131 20.30 -1.26 -2.99
N TRP A 132 20.81 -0.03 -3.05
CA TRP A 132 20.44 1.00 -2.08
C TRP A 132 18.98 1.43 -2.22
N LEU A 133 18.46 1.54 -3.44
CA LEU A 133 17.05 1.81 -3.71
C LEU A 133 16.15 0.70 -3.13
N LEU A 134 16.48 -0.57 -3.35
CA LEU A 134 15.70 -1.69 -2.84
C LEU A 134 15.70 -1.71 -1.32
N VAL A 135 16.87 -1.62 -0.69
CA VAL A 135 17.00 -1.62 0.76
C VAL A 135 16.21 -0.46 1.38
N SER A 136 16.31 0.75 0.83
CA SER A 136 15.58 1.90 1.34
C SER A 136 14.06 1.75 1.19
N GLN A 137 13.57 1.23 0.08
CA GLN A 137 12.13 1.03 -0.15
C GLN A 137 11.52 -0.06 0.75
N VAL A 138 12.28 -1.09 1.10
CA VAL A 138 11.77 -2.17 1.93
C VAL A 138 12.10 -2.01 3.42
N ALA A 139 12.93 -1.05 3.82
CA ALA A 139 13.30 -0.81 5.20
C ALA A 139 12.09 -0.63 6.14
N LEU A 140 11.05 0.08 5.67
CA LEU A 140 9.80 0.29 6.39
C LEU A 140 8.61 -0.44 5.74
N TYR A 141 8.87 -1.57 5.07
CA TYR A 141 7.83 -2.37 4.42
C TYR A 141 6.68 -2.81 5.35
N PRO A 142 6.88 -3.02 6.66
CA PRO A 142 5.80 -3.21 7.63
C PRO A 142 4.75 -2.10 7.62
N ALA A 143 5.13 -0.84 7.26
CA ALA A 143 4.18 0.25 7.08
C ALA A 143 3.16 -0.02 5.96
N PHE A 144 3.62 -0.61 4.84
CA PHE A 144 2.74 -1.04 3.77
C PHE A 144 1.75 -2.10 4.26
N GLY A 145 2.22 -3.14 4.97
CA GLY A 145 1.37 -4.20 5.51
C GLY A 145 0.30 -3.66 6.46
N LEU A 146 0.69 -2.78 7.37
CA LEU A 146 -0.23 -2.13 8.30
C LEU A 146 -1.29 -1.29 7.58
N CYS A 147 -0.85 -0.41 6.68
CA CYS A 147 -1.72 0.47 5.92
C CYS A 147 -2.71 -0.33 5.05
N TYR A 148 -2.23 -1.35 4.35
CA TYR A 148 -3.05 -2.18 3.49
C TYR A 148 -4.06 -3.03 4.28
N MET A 149 -3.65 -3.61 5.42
CA MET A 149 -4.55 -4.33 6.32
C MET A 149 -5.67 -3.42 6.83
N MET A 150 -5.35 -2.21 7.27
CA MET A 150 -6.36 -1.24 7.71
C MET A 150 -7.30 -0.84 6.58
N THR A 151 -6.79 -0.64 5.36
CA THR A 151 -7.58 -0.34 4.17
C THR A 151 -8.63 -1.42 3.91
N ILE A 152 -8.21 -2.69 3.89
CA ILE A 152 -9.12 -3.83 3.69
C ILE A 152 -10.14 -3.93 4.82
N THR A 153 -9.71 -3.70 6.07
CA THR A 153 -10.62 -3.74 7.22
C THR A 153 -11.68 -2.63 7.13
N TYR A 154 -11.30 -1.40 6.76
CA TYR A 154 -12.27 -0.32 6.54
C TYR A 154 -13.23 -0.62 5.37
N GLN A 155 -12.77 -1.24 4.31
CA GLN A 155 -13.65 -1.69 3.22
C GLN A 155 -14.66 -2.74 3.70
N THR A 156 -14.21 -3.68 4.54
CA THR A 156 -15.05 -4.74 5.12
C THR A 156 -16.20 -4.19 5.98
N ILE A 157 -15.94 -3.15 6.78
CA ILE A 157 -16.97 -2.52 7.63
C ILE A 157 -17.82 -1.46 6.90
N GLY A 158 -17.69 -1.36 5.57
CA GLY A 158 -18.44 -0.39 4.76
C GLY A 158 -17.94 1.05 4.81
N ALA A 159 -16.80 1.29 5.48
CA ALA A 159 -16.17 2.62 5.60
C ALA A 159 -15.10 2.85 4.51
N SER A 160 -15.41 2.52 3.25
CA SER A 160 -14.46 2.52 2.13
C SER A 160 -13.75 3.87 1.91
N GLY A 161 -14.39 5.00 2.27
CA GLY A 161 -13.77 6.32 2.21
C GLY A 161 -12.53 6.46 3.09
N TYR A 162 -12.55 5.90 4.29
CA TYR A 162 -11.37 5.88 5.17
C TYR A 162 -10.26 4.98 4.62
N GLY A 163 -10.61 3.85 4.04
CA GLY A 163 -9.65 2.97 3.37
C GLY A 163 -8.98 3.65 2.19
N LEU A 164 -9.75 4.33 1.33
CA LEU A 164 -9.24 5.11 0.22
C LEU A 164 -8.29 6.23 0.71
N PHE A 165 -8.70 6.96 1.75
CA PHE A 165 -7.89 8.03 2.32
C PHE A 165 -6.52 7.51 2.81
N LEU A 166 -6.49 6.41 3.58
CA LEU A 166 -5.25 5.82 4.06
C LEU A 166 -4.32 5.38 2.92
N SER A 167 -4.87 4.74 1.89
CA SER A 167 -4.09 4.28 0.75
C SER A 167 -3.53 5.43 -0.07
N THR A 168 -4.32 6.51 -0.26
CA THR A 168 -3.93 7.68 -1.05
C THR A 168 -2.92 8.55 -0.31
N ILE A 169 -3.01 8.66 1.02
CA ILE A 169 -2.08 9.43 1.85
C ILE A 169 -0.64 8.93 1.66
N ARG A 170 -0.44 7.63 1.70
CA ARG A 170 0.90 7.03 1.64
C ARG A 170 1.62 7.43 0.35
N GLN A 171 1.00 7.22 -0.80
CA GLN A 171 1.64 7.37 -2.10
C GLN A 171 1.40 8.75 -2.73
N GLY A 172 0.27 9.38 -2.45
CA GLY A 172 -0.08 10.71 -2.97
C GLY A 172 0.40 11.83 -2.06
N LEU A 173 -0.14 11.90 -0.84
CA LEU A 173 0.06 13.08 0.02
C LEU A 173 1.45 13.12 0.66
N PHE A 174 2.00 11.97 1.08
CA PHE A 174 3.30 11.96 1.77
C PHE A 174 4.46 11.73 0.82
N TYR A 175 4.36 10.77 -0.10
CA TYR A 175 5.47 10.46 -0.99
C TYR A 175 5.79 11.58 -1.98
N VAL A 176 4.76 12.19 -2.59
CA VAL A 176 4.94 13.23 -3.62
C VAL A 176 5.75 14.45 -3.13
N PRO A 177 5.46 15.07 -1.97
CA PRO A 177 6.28 16.15 -1.47
C PRO A 177 7.73 15.76 -1.22
N PHE A 178 7.97 14.57 -0.66
CA PHE A 178 9.32 14.10 -0.38
C PHE A 178 10.12 13.85 -1.66
N ILE A 179 9.55 13.18 -2.65
CA ILE A 179 10.25 12.92 -3.92
C ILE A 179 10.52 14.18 -4.74
N LEU A 180 9.77 15.26 -4.53
CA LEU A 180 10.00 16.54 -5.19
C LEU A 180 11.00 17.41 -4.46
N THR A 181 11.18 17.25 -3.15
CA THR A 181 12.03 18.11 -2.31
C THR A 181 13.38 17.48 -1.97
N LEU A 182 13.39 16.22 -1.48
CA LEU A 182 14.60 15.57 -1.02
C LEU A 182 15.69 15.41 -2.11
N PRO A 183 15.36 15.00 -3.34
CA PRO A 183 16.37 14.87 -4.39
C PRO A 183 17.03 16.19 -4.77
N LYS A 184 16.32 17.32 -4.65
CA LYS A 184 16.89 18.66 -4.88
C LYS A 184 17.89 19.07 -3.80
N LEU A 185 17.73 18.58 -2.57
CA LEU A 185 18.59 18.92 -1.44
C LEU A 185 19.75 17.91 -1.28
N PHE A 186 19.49 16.64 -1.52
CA PHE A 186 20.42 15.55 -1.21
C PHE A 186 20.78 14.67 -2.43
N GLY A 187 20.40 15.08 -3.64
CA GLY A 187 20.70 14.32 -4.86
C GLY A 187 20.09 12.90 -4.82
N VAL A 188 20.86 11.90 -5.22
CA VAL A 188 20.43 10.48 -5.28
C VAL A 188 19.99 9.97 -3.89
N THR A 189 20.66 10.38 -2.83
CA THR A 189 20.32 10.01 -1.45
C THR A 189 18.89 10.46 -1.09
N GLY A 190 18.46 11.61 -1.62
CA GLY A 190 17.09 12.10 -1.46
C GLY A 190 16.05 11.15 -2.04
N ILE A 191 16.34 10.47 -3.16
CA ILE A 191 15.45 9.45 -3.73
C ILE A 191 15.35 8.25 -2.76
N TYR A 192 16.46 7.81 -2.17
CA TYR A 192 16.48 6.69 -1.23
C TYR A 192 15.62 6.95 0.01
N PHE A 193 15.66 8.16 0.56
CA PHE A 193 14.94 8.51 1.78
C PHE A 193 13.49 8.94 1.57
N SER A 194 13.06 9.22 0.34
CA SER A 194 11.69 9.68 0.06
C SER A 194 10.63 8.66 0.49
N GLN A 195 10.82 7.37 0.20
CA GLN A 195 9.86 6.33 0.57
C GLN A 195 9.86 6.06 2.09
N PRO A 196 11.00 5.87 2.78
CA PRO A 196 11.02 5.74 4.23
C PRO A 196 10.39 6.91 4.98
N ALA A 197 10.62 8.14 4.54
CA ALA A 197 10.02 9.32 5.15
C ALA A 197 8.48 9.31 5.03
N ALA A 198 7.95 8.96 3.86
CA ALA A 198 6.52 8.81 3.65
C ALA A 198 5.92 7.67 4.50
N ASP A 199 6.65 6.57 4.64
CA ASP A 199 6.22 5.41 5.42
C ASP A 199 6.17 5.70 6.93
N ILE A 200 7.12 6.49 7.47
CA ILE A 200 7.08 6.93 8.88
C ILE A 200 5.80 7.74 9.14
N LEU A 201 5.49 8.72 8.30
CA LEU A 201 4.25 9.51 8.45
C LEU A 201 3.01 8.63 8.30
N THR A 202 3.03 7.67 7.39
CA THR A 202 1.94 6.71 7.21
C THR A 202 1.70 5.87 8.46
N ILE A 203 2.76 5.37 9.11
CA ILE A 203 2.65 4.63 10.38
C ILE A 203 1.98 5.49 11.45
N LEU A 204 2.38 6.76 11.60
CA LEU A 204 1.77 7.67 12.58
C LEU A 204 0.28 7.84 12.32
N VAL A 205 -0.13 8.08 11.07
CA VAL A 205 -1.55 8.22 10.72
C VAL A 205 -2.31 6.90 10.95
N CYS A 206 -1.74 5.75 10.59
CA CYS A 206 -2.33 4.46 10.86
C CYS A 206 -2.54 4.21 12.36
N MET A 207 -1.54 4.52 13.20
CA MET A 207 -1.66 4.37 14.65
C MET A 207 -2.79 5.24 15.23
N LEU A 208 -2.91 6.49 14.79
CA LEU A 208 -4.00 7.38 15.18
C LEU A 208 -5.38 6.86 14.71
N SER A 209 -5.42 6.19 13.57
CA SER A 209 -6.66 5.66 12.97
C SER A 209 -7.15 4.35 13.61
N ILE A 210 -6.32 3.63 14.39
CA ILE A 210 -6.72 2.36 15.04
C ILE A 210 -7.91 2.57 16.00
N GLY A 211 -7.88 3.65 16.77
CA GLY A 211 -8.97 4.02 17.69
C GLY A 211 -10.28 4.28 16.95
N SER A 212 -10.21 4.99 15.83
CA SER A 212 -11.36 5.28 14.97
C SER A 212 -11.92 4.01 14.34
N MET A 213 -11.06 3.10 13.89
CA MET A 213 -11.47 1.81 13.31
C MET A 213 -12.28 0.98 14.31
N LYS A 214 -11.82 0.86 15.56
CA LYS A 214 -12.54 0.15 16.62
C LYS A 214 -13.91 0.78 16.91
N ARG A 215 -13.99 2.11 17.01
CA ARG A 215 -15.25 2.83 17.22
C ARG A 215 -16.25 2.60 16.09
N ILE A 216 -15.80 2.74 14.84
CA ILE A 216 -16.65 2.58 13.66
C ILE A 216 -17.14 1.14 13.57
N SER A 217 -16.28 0.13 13.76
CA SER A 217 -16.67 -1.28 13.71
C SER A 217 -17.71 -1.63 14.76
N SER A 218 -17.51 -1.24 16.03
CA SER A 218 -18.46 -1.53 17.10
C SER A 218 -19.78 -0.75 16.92
N ALA A 219 -19.75 0.51 16.47
CA ALA A 219 -20.94 1.29 16.19
C ALA A 219 -21.75 0.69 15.01
N SER A 220 -21.07 0.23 13.98
CA SER A 220 -21.72 -0.35 12.80
C SER A 220 -22.34 -1.74 13.10
N MET A 221 -21.73 -2.53 13.99
CA MET A 221 -22.29 -3.82 14.42
C MET A 221 -23.47 -3.67 15.38
N ARG A 222 -23.52 -2.60 16.18
CA ARG A 222 -24.61 -2.31 17.15
C ARG A 222 -25.77 -1.53 16.54
N GLY A 223 -25.54 -0.80 15.47
CA GLY A 223 -26.56 -0.03 14.75
C GLY A 223 -27.45 -0.92 13.87
N THR A 224 -28.73 -0.52 13.66
CA THR A 224 -29.64 -1.12 12.66
C THR A 224 -29.03 -1.05 11.28
N PRO A 225 -29.17 -2.09 10.43
CA PRO A 225 -28.65 -2.02 9.06
C PRO A 225 -29.35 -0.89 8.30
N LYS A 226 -28.61 0.13 7.89
CA LYS A 226 -29.06 1.04 6.84
C LYS A 226 -29.19 0.21 5.56
N GLY A 227 -30.41 -0.17 5.19
CA GLY A 227 -30.67 -0.81 3.90
C GLY A 227 -31.49 -2.10 3.91
N ALA A 228 -32.22 -2.41 5.00
CA ALA A 228 -33.21 -3.50 4.96
C ALA A 228 -34.56 -3.09 4.32
N ASP A 229 -34.77 -1.79 4.08
CA ASP A 229 -36.05 -1.26 3.56
C ASP A 229 -36.00 -0.85 2.09
N GLU A 230 -34.95 -1.21 1.34
CA GLU A 230 -34.83 -0.90 -0.11
C GLU A 230 -34.43 -2.16 -0.94
N LEU A 231 -35.12 -3.28 -0.71
CA LEU A 231 -35.13 -4.42 -1.64
C LEU A 231 -36.51 -4.63 -2.21
#